data_d526be1973b98bca7116e14b6f6ab2e5
#
_entry.id   d526be1973b98bca7116e14b6f6ab2e5
#
_cell.length_a   1.000
_cell.length_b   1.000
_cell.length_c   1.000
_cell.angle_alpha   90.00
_cell.angle_beta   90.00
_cell.angle_gamma   90.00
#
_symmetry.space_group_name_H-M   'P 1'
#
loop_
_entity.id
_entity.type
_entity.pdbx_description
1 polymer ?
#
loop_
_entity_poly.entity_id
_entity_poly.type
_entity_poly.pdbx_seq_one_letter_code
_entity_poly.pdbx_strand_id
1 'polypeptide(L)'
;MVGEPQRQFRQQPLRGGFLGLDNIGVFDRSAPLPTGGYLEQADGTAWMALYAQTMLEIAVELAAHDRAYQDLAANFVIQFVLIAHALNQIGPDGMWDEEDGFYYDVLRRPDGVTAKLKVHSMVGLLPLCAVTVIENLQRDRISRLTEHMFRRLQSMPELFASIHATGPGHYGVGGRGILALANEDRLRRILSRVLDENKFLSDYGIRSLSCYHTDRHYVFSVQGQDYGVHYLPAESDTGMFGGNSNWRGPIWRPVNALLIRALLQYYLYYGDSFKVECPTGSGKLMNLFDVAREIANRLSRIFLRDQSGRRAVFGGAEKFQNDLHWRDHLLFYEYFHGDNSAGIGASHQTGWTGLAAPLIEIFGAP
;
A
#
# COMPACT_ATOMS: atom_id res chain seq x y z
N MET A 1 4.44 45.94 -10.77
CA MET A 1 3.42 45.11 -10.10
C MET A 1 3.43 43.76 -10.81
N VAL A 2 4.19 42.83 -10.32
CA VAL A 2 4.22 41.44 -10.81
C VAL A 2 3.41 40.64 -9.82
N GLY A 3 2.19 40.27 -10.22
CA GLY A 3 1.23 39.56 -9.40
C GLY A 3 1.65 38.12 -9.12
N GLU A 4 1.40 37.70 -7.92
CA GLU A 4 1.69 36.39 -7.32
C GLU A 4 1.13 35.19 -8.11
N PRO A 5 1.99 34.29 -8.66
CA PRO A 5 1.54 32.97 -9.13
C PRO A 5 1.50 31.89 -8.03
N GLN A 6 1.80 32.23 -6.76
CA GLN A 6 2.08 31.20 -5.74
C GLN A 6 0.87 30.67 -4.98
N ARG A 7 -0.37 31.14 -5.21
CA ARG A 7 -1.55 30.71 -4.45
C ARG A 7 -2.34 29.52 -5.00
N GLN A 8 -2.03 29.01 -6.20
CA GLN A 8 -2.85 27.95 -6.84
C GLN A 8 -2.42 26.51 -6.60
N PHE A 9 -1.31 26.24 -5.92
CA PHE A 9 -0.75 24.88 -5.81
C PHE A 9 -0.61 24.36 -4.37
N ARG A 10 -1.50 24.74 -3.46
CA ARG A 10 -1.65 24.00 -2.20
C ARG A 10 -2.53 22.78 -2.45
N GLN A 11 -2.00 21.75 -3.08
CA GLN A 11 -2.59 20.43 -2.96
C GLN A 11 -2.26 19.91 -1.55
N GLN A 12 -3.32 19.70 -0.81
CA GLN A 12 -3.26 19.24 0.56
C GLN A 12 -3.36 17.71 0.56
N PRO A 13 -2.79 17.01 1.55
CA PRO A 13 -3.08 15.60 1.79
C PRO A 13 -4.58 15.37 1.82
N LEU A 14 -5.04 14.16 1.54
CA LEU A 14 -6.46 13.85 1.62
C LEU A 14 -6.94 14.07 3.07
N ARG A 15 -7.91 14.96 3.21
CA ARG A 15 -8.46 15.35 4.50
C ARG A 15 -9.82 14.73 4.70
N GLY A 16 -9.90 13.78 5.62
CA GLY A 16 -11.16 13.19 6.01
C GLY A 16 -11.85 12.41 4.89
N GLY A 17 -12.90 11.72 5.23
CA GLY A 17 -13.66 10.89 4.32
C GLY A 17 -13.28 9.42 4.42
N PHE A 18 -14.26 8.58 4.12
CA PHE A 18 -14.11 7.13 4.12
C PHE A 18 -13.66 6.66 2.75
N LEU A 19 -12.51 5.99 2.69
CA LEU A 19 -11.95 5.40 1.47
C LEU A 19 -11.71 3.88 1.59
N GLY A 20 -12.51 3.20 2.40
CA GLY A 20 -12.30 1.82 2.79
C GLY A 20 -11.42 1.70 4.03
N LEU A 21 -10.98 0.48 4.35
CA LEU A 21 -10.22 0.14 5.55
C LEU A 21 -10.97 0.47 6.86
N ASP A 22 -12.22 0.09 6.93
CA ASP A 22 -13.25 0.51 7.91
C ASP A 22 -12.72 0.85 9.31
N ASN A 23 -12.39 -0.14 10.12
CA ASN A 23 -11.98 0.02 11.51
C ASN A 23 -10.46 0.12 11.73
N ILE A 24 -9.65 0.35 10.68
CA ILE A 24 -8.18 0.30 10.78
C ILE A 24 -7.59 1.41 11.66
N GLY A 25 -8.26 2.55 11.71
CA GLY A 25 -7.81 3.74 12.42
C GLY A 25 -8.18 3.74 13.90
N VAL A 26 -7.66 4.75 14.60
CA VAL A 26 -8.00 5.04 15.99
C VAL A 26 -9.42 5.62 16.11
N PHE A 27 -9.80 6.45 15.13
CA PHE A 27 -11.08 7.13 15.06
C PHE A 27 -11.91 6.63 13.89
N ASP A 28 -13.23 6.79 13.98
CA ASP A 28 -14.13 6.66 12.84
C ASP A 28 -13.82 7.79 11.85
N ARG A 29 -13.35 7.39 10.65
CA ARG A 29 -12.92 8.32 9.61
C ARG A 29 -14.09 8.97 8.87
N SER A 30 -15.31 8.49 9.06
CA SER A 30 -16.54 9.04 8.48
C SER A 30 -17.24 10.04 9.39
N ALA A 31 -16.85 10.13 10.65
CA ALA A 31 -17.45 10.97 11.68
C ALA A 31 -16.57 12.18 12.04
N PRO A 32 -17.15 13.23 12.62
CA PRO A 32 -16.37 14.31 13.24
C PRO A 32 -15.43 13.76 14.30
N LEU A 33 -14.16 14.20 14.28
CA LEU A 33 -13.16 13.72 15.23
C LEU A 33 -13.46 14.20 16.66
N PRO A 34 -13.30 13.37 17.69
CA PRO A 34 -13.50 13.77 19.08
C PRO A 34 -12.51 14.85 19.54
N THR A 35 -11.39 15.01 18.85
CA THR A 35 -10.41 16.07 19.08
C THR A 35 -10.78 17.41 18.45
N GLY A 36 -11.82 17.43 17.60
CA GLY A 36 -11.97 18.47 16.59
C GLY A 36 -10.84 18.41 15.54
N GLY A 37 -10.80 19.38 14.62
CA GLY A 37 -9.81 19.40 13.55
C GLY A 37 -10.07 18.34 12.48
N TYR A 38 -9.00 17.75 11.93
CA TYR A 38 -9.11 16.78 10.85
C TYR A 38 -7.93 15.80 10.81
N LEU A 39 -8.13 14.68 10.12
CA LEU A 39 -7.12 13.66 9.89
C LEU A 39 -6.59 13.77 8.45
N GLU A 40 -5.29 13.89 8.30
CA GLU A 40 -4.59 13.71 7.04
C GLU A 40 -4.24 12.23 6.91
N GLN A 41 -4.83 11.56 5.90
CA GLN A 41 -4.79 10.12 5.77
C GLN A 41 -3.64 9.69 4.83
N ALA A 42 -2.72 8.87 5.32
CA ALA A 42 -1.60 8.37 4.52
C ALA A 42 -2.05 7.37 3.45
N ASP A 43 -2.99 6.48 3.77
CA ASP A 43 -3.59 5.57 2.81
C ASP A 43 -4.41 6.28 1.73
N GLY A 44 -5.28 7.21 2.14
CA GLY A 44 -6.07 8.01 1.20
C GLY A 44 -5.20 8.82 0.24
N THR A 45 -4.13 9.42 0.77
CA THR A 45 -3.16 10.16 -0.03
C THR A 45 -2.39 9.23 -0.99
N ALA A 46 -2.03 8.02 -0.54
CA ALA A 46 -1.40 7.00 -1.37
C ALA A 46 -2.33 6.48 -2.49
N TRP A 47 -3.63 6.30 -2.20
CA TRP A 47 -4.63 5.94 -3.21
C TRP A 47 -4.73 6.99 -4.31
N MET A 48 -4.69 8.27 -3.97
CA MET A 48 -4.71 9.35 -4.96
C MET A 48 -3.43 9.38 -5.80
N ALA A 49 -2.27 9.08 -5.21
CA ALA A 49 -1.02 8.94 -5.94
C ALA A 49 -1.06 7.76 -6.93
N LEU A 50 -1.55 6.59 -6.49
CA LEU A 50 -1.72 5.41 -7.35
C LEU A 50 -2.72 5.70 -8.49
N TYR A 51 -3.83 6.38 -8.19
CA TYR A 51 -4.79 6.81 -9.21
C TYR A 51 -4.13 7.71 -10.26
N ALA A 52 -3.37 8.73 -9.83
CA ALA A 52 -2.66 9.61 -10.75
C ALA A 52 -1.66 8.85 -11.64
N GLN A 53 -0.97 7.85 -11.10
CA GLN A 53 -0.07 6.99 -11.86
C GLN A 53 -0.80 6.08 -12.85
N THR A 54 -1.91 5.46 -12.45
CA THR A 54 -2.73 4.64 -13.35
C THR A 54 -3.26 5.47 -14.52
N MET A 55 -3.72 6.68 -14.25
CA MET A 55 -4.16 7.62 -15.29
C MET A 55 -2.99 8.09 -16.17
N LEU A 56 -1.80 8.24 -15.60
CA LEU A 56 -0.58 8.52 -16.35
C LEU A 56 -0.23 7.37 -17.31
N GLU A 57 -0.25 6.12 -16.84
CA GLU A 57 0.02 4.94 -17.66
C GLU A 57 -0.94 4.88 -18.88
N ILE A 58 -2.23 5.11 -18.64
CA ILE A 58 -3.25 5.19 -19.71
C ILE A 58 -2.95 6.35 -20.67
N ALA A 59 -2.66 7.54 -20.14
CA ALA A 59 -2.40 8.72 -20.98
C ALA A 59 -1.13 8.57 -21.83
N VAL A 60 -0.09 7.91 -21.29
CA VAL A 60 1.16 7.61 -22.03
C VAL A 60 0.89 6.63 -23.18
N GLU A 61 0.10 5.59 -22.94
CA GLU A 61 -0.28 4.64 -24.00
C GLU A 61 -1.08 5.34 -25.12
N LEU A 62 -2.07 6.17 -24.76
CA LEU A 62 -2.86 6.93 -25.72
C LEU A 62 -2.02 7.97 -26.46
N ALA A 63 -1.06 8.62 -25.79
CA ALA A 63 -0.16 9.60 -26.38
C ALA A 63 0.76 9.03 -27.47
N ALA A 64 0.95 7.71 -27.49
CA ALA A 64 1.65 7.03 -28.57
C ALA A 64 0.87 7.08 -29.90
N HIS A 65 -0.45 7.24 -29.84
CA HIS A 65 -1.37 7.27 -30.98
C HIS A 65 -1.91 8.67 -31.29
N ASP A 66 -2.14 9.50 -30.23
CA ASP A 66 -2.65 10.86 -30.37
C ASP A 66 -1.91 11.81 -29.40
N ARG A 67 -1.24 12.82 -29.98
CA ARG A 67 -0.46 13.81 -29.24
C ARG A 67 -1.28 14.64 -28.25
N ALA A 68 -2.59 14.76 -28.42
CA ALA A 68 -3.46 15.49 -27.50
C ALA A 68 -3.39 14.91 -26.07
N TYR A 69 -3.08 13.62 -25.90
CA TYR A 69 -2.93 12.98 -24.60
C TYR A 69 -1.60 13.29 -23.90
N GLN A 70 -0.64 13.94 -24.56
CA GLN A 70 0.63 14.33 -23.93
C GLN A 70 0.42 15.36 -22.81
N ASP A 71 -0.47 16.33 -23.01
CA ASP A 71 -0.80 17.32 -21.98
C ASP A 71 -1.51 16.68 -20.78
N LEU A 72 -2.35 15.68 -21.05
CA LEU A 72 -3.02 14.92 -20.00
C LEU A 72 -2.01 14.11 -19.16
N ALA A 73 -1.07 13.44 -19.82
CA ALA A 73 0.02 12.73 -19.13
C ALA A 73 0.86 13.69 -18.26
N ALA A 74 1.21 14.89 -18.79
CA ALA A 74 1.91 15.90 -18.03
C ALA A 74 1.17 16.32 -16.76
N ASN A 75 -0.14 16.51 -16.87
CA ASN A 75 -0.96 16.89 -15.72
C ASN A 75 -0.98 15.83 -14.64
N PHE A 76 -1.07 14.54 -14.99
CA PHE A 76 -1.05 13.45 -14.00
C PHE A 76 0.30 13.31 -13.30
N VAL A 77 1.42 13.55 -13.99
CA VAL A 77 2.71 13.59 -13.30
C VAL A 77 2.80 14.75 -12.32
N ILE A 78 2.33 15.95 -12.69
CA ILE A 78 2.31 17.10 -11.78
C ILE A 78 1.44 16.77 -10.54
N GLN A 79 0.27 16.19 -10.74
CA GLN A 79 -0.59 15.79 -9.64
C GLN A 79 0.11 14.77 -8.73
N PHE A 80 0.74 13.73 -9.31
CA PHE A 80 1.51 12.77 -8.55
C PHE A 80 2.61 13.44 -7.70
N VAL A 81 3.39 14.33 -8.30
CA VAL A 81 4.50 15.02 -7.62
C VAL A 81 4.00 15.87 -6.45
N LEU A 82 2.88 16.57 -6.62
CA LEU A 82 2.28 17.38 -5.56
C LEU A 82 1.75 16.51 -4.41
N ILE A 83 1.13 15.38 -4.72
CA ILE A 83 0.67 14.41 -3.72
C ILE A 83 1.88 13.80 -2.99
N ALA A 84 2.91 13.41 -3.72
CA ALA A 84 4.13 12.85 -3.15
C ALA A 84 4.83 13.84 -2.22
N HIS A 85 4.88 15.11 -2.59
CA HIS A 85 5.43 16.17 -1.73
C HIS A 85 4.65 16.29 -0.42
N ALA A 86 3.31 16.31 -0.50
CA ALA A 86 2.47 16.40 0.69
C ALA A 86 2.67 15.20 1.64
N LEU A 87 2.81 13.98 1.09
CA LEU A 87 3.00 12.77 1.87
C LEU A 87 4.42 12.67 2.47
N ASN A 88 5.43 13.12 1.71
CA ASN A 88 6.84 12.97 2.02
C ASN A 88 7.48 14.14 2.78
N GLN A 89 6.70 15.14 3.20
CA GLN A 89 7.19 16.23 4.03
C GLN A 89 7.93 15.67 5.26
N ILE A 90 9.06 16.30 5.59
CA ILE A 90 9.87 15.95 6.76
C ILE A 90 9.39 16.76 7.97
N GLY A 91 9.41 16.14 9.15
CA GLY A 91 9.05 16.81 10.40
C GLY A 91 7.69 16.40 10.96
N PRO A 92 7.18 17.15 11.96
CA PRO A 92 5.93 16.77 12.65
C PRO A 92 4.72 16.85 11.73
N ASP A 93 4.80 17.63 10.67
CA ASP A 93 3.71 17.86 9.72
C ASP A 93 3.67 16.86 8.57
N GLY A 94 4.70 16.03 8.40
CA GLY A 94 4.75 15.01 7.35
C GLY A 94 4.24 13.66 7.84
N MET A 95 3.77 12.85 6.90
CA MET A 95 3.28 11.50 7.19
C MET A 95 4.42 10.49 7.40
N TRP A 96 5.59 10.74 6.84
CA TRP A 96 6.77 9.91 7.06
C TRP A 96 7.35 10.15 8.45
N ASP A 97 7.58 9.08 9.19
CA ASP A 97 8.30 9.11 10.46
C ASP A 97 9.73 8.60 10.27
N GLU A 98 10.69 9.50 10.47
CA GLU A 98 12.09 9.19 10.19
C GLU A 98 12.68 8.22 11.20
N GLU A 99 12.23 8.24 12.45
CA GLU A 99 12.69 7.32 13.49
C GLU A 99 12.18 5.91 13.22
N ASP A 100 10.86 5.78 12.98
CA ASP A 100 10.24 4.49 12.73
C ASP A 100 10.50 3.96 11.33
N GLY A 101 10.83 4.81 10.34
CA GLY A 101 10.91 4.42 8.93
C GLY A 101 9.58 3.91 8.39
N PHE A 102 8.50 4.64 8.66
CA PHE A 102 7.15 4.22 8.32
C PHE A 102 6.23 5.42 8.10
N TYR A 103 5.13 5.24 7.35
CA TYR A 103 4.12 6.28 7.14
C TYR A 103 2.99 6.13 8.14
N TYR A 104 2.45 7.27 8.61
CA TYR A 104 1.35 7.35 9.54
C TYR A 104 0.35 8.44 9.14
N ASP A 105 -0.89 8.27 9.56
CA ASP A 105 -1.87 9.36 9.55
C ASP A 105 -1.42 10.48 10.48
N VAL A 106 -1.74 11.72 10.10
CA VAL A 106 -1.42 12.92 10.89
C VAL A 106 -2.72 13.58 11.36
N LEU A 107 -2.91 13.62 12.66
CA LEU A 107 -3.99 14.34 13.31
C LEU A 107 -3.64 15.83 13.41
N ARG A 108 -4.50 16.69 12.86
CA ARG A 108 -4.43 18.15 12.97
C ARG A 108 -5.47 18.64 13.92
N ARG A 109 -5.06 19.14 15.07
CA ARG A 109 -5.96 19.66 16.09
C ARG A 109 -6.28 21.15 15.84
N PRO A 110 -7.41 21.66 16.37
CA PRO A 110 -7.80 23.09 16.22
C PRO A 110 -6.81 24.06 16.84
N ASP A 111 -6.08 23.65 17.87
CA ASP A 111 -5.04 24.42 18.55
C ASP A 111 -3.72 24.50 17.77
N GLY A 112 -3.65 23.91 16.55
CA GLY A 112 -2.46 23.87 15.71
C GLY A 112 -1.47 22.77 16.07
N VAL A 113 -1.73 21.99 17.12
CA VAL A 113 -0.89 20.83 17.47
C VAL A 113 -1.14 19.69 16.48
N THR A 114 -0.06 19.05 16.05
CA THR A 114 -0.07 17.88 15.17
C THR A 114 0.40 16.65 15.92
N ALA A 115 -0.18 15.49 15.57
CA ALA A 115 0.25 14.20 16.12
C ALA A 115 0.20 13.12 15.06
N LYS A 116 1.29 12.36 14.90
CA LYS A 116 1.30 11.13 14.09
C LYS A 116 0.63 10.02 14.89
N LEU A 117 -0.36 9.36 14.29
CA LEU A 117 -1.01 8.20 14.88
C LEU A 117 -0.20 6.95 14.54
N LYS A 118 0.75 6.60 15.42
CA LYS A 118 1.78 5.55 15.18
C LYS A 118 1.21 4.13 15.28
N VAL A 119 0.22 3.83 14.44
CA VAL A 119 -0.37 2.50 14.30
C VAL A 119 0.33 1.76 13.16
N HIS A 120 0.96 0.62 13.44
CA HIS A 120 1.59 -0.21 12.43
C HIS A 120 0.53 -0.99 11.64
N SER A 121 0.02 -0.39 10.58
CA SER A 121 -1.07 -0.95 9.76
C SER A 121 -0.81 -0.78 8.26
N MET A 122 -1.70 -1.32 7.44
CA MET A 122 -1.68 -1.14 5.98
C MET A 122 -1.72 0.32 5.56
N VAL A 123 -2.23 1.23 6.37
CA VAL A 123 -2.17 2.68 6.13
C VAL A 123 -0.76 3.11 5.75
N GLY A 124 0.25 2.64 6.47
CA GLY A 124 1.65 2.96 6.21
C GLY A 124 2.33 2.11 5.14
N LEU A 125 1.67 1.05 4.65
CA LEU A 125 2.18 0.20 3.57
C LEU A 125 1.71 0.64 2.19
N LEU A 126 0.51 1.21 2.08
CA LEU A 126 -0.10 1.61 0.82
C LEU A 126 0.73 2.62 0.00
N PRO A 127 1.54 3.52 0.59
CA PRO A 127 2.46 4.34 -0.18
C PRO A 127 3.43 3.55 -1.09
N LEU A 128 3.77 2.30 -0.76
CA LEU A 128 4.56 1.43 -1.63
C LEU A 128 3.84 1.09 -2.94
N CYS A 129 2.50 1.04 -2.94
CA CYS A 129 1.71 0.68 -4.11
C CYS A 129 1.76 1.76 -5.20
N ALA A 130 2.07 3.01 -4.83
CA ALA A 130 2.21 4.10 -5.78
C ALA A 130 3.60 4.12 -6.40
N VAL A 131 3.81 3.19 -7.31
CA VAL A 131 5.02 3.03 -8.12
C VAL A 131 4.64 2.65 -9.55
N THR A 132 5.26 3.30 -10.53
CA THR A 132 5.19 2.94 -11.95
C THR A 132 6.56 3.01 -12.60
N VAL A 133 6.79 2.12 -13.55
CA VAL A 133 8.00 2.05 -14.37
C VAL A 133 7.64 2.42 -15.79
N ILE A 134 8.46 3.28 -16.38
CA ILE A 134 8.33 3.73 -17.76
C ILE A 134 9.39 3.00 -18.58
N GLU A 135 8.95 2.19 -19.52
CA GLU A 135 9.81 1.46 -20.43
C GLU A 135 10.54 2.43 -21.38
N ASN A 136 11.74 2.01 -21.82
CA ASN A 136 12.59 2.82 -22.69
C ASN A 136 11.85 3.27 -23.97
N LEU A 137 11.15 2.32 -24.62
CA LEU A 137 10.38 2.63 -25.83
C LEU A 137 9.23 3.62 -25.61
N GLN A 138 8.56 3.56 -24.48
CA GLN A 138 7.51 4.52 -24.10
C GLN A 138 8.10 5.91 -23.90
N ARG A 139 9.21 5.98 -23.16
CA ARG A 139 9.91 7.25 -22.90
C ARG A 139 10.34 7.93 -24.21
N ASP A 140 10.88 7.18 -25.17
CA ASP A 140 11.33 7.72 -26.43
C ASP A 140 10.18 8.28 -27.28
N ARG A 141 9.00 7.64 -27.23
CA ARG A 141 7.77 8.13 -27.88
C ARG A 141 7.24 9.43 -27.27
N ILE A 142 7.47 9.66 -25.98
CA ILE A 142 7.02 10.84 -25.25
C ILE A 142 8.20 11.76 -24.86
N SER A 143 9.33 11.69 -25.54
CA SER A 143 10.59 12.36 -25.15
C SER A 143 10.43 13.86 -24.92
N ARG A 144 9.70 14.57 -25.79
CA ARG A 144 9.43 16.01 -25.62
C ARG A 144 8.65 16.34 -24.36
N LEU A 145 7.66 15.49 -24.03
CA LEU A 145 6.91 15.60 -22.80
C LEU A 145 7.82 15.37 -21.59
N THR A 146 8.63 14.31 -21.64
CA THR A 146 9.57 13.95 -20.55
C THR A 146 10.57 15.08 -20.30
N GLU A 147 11.15 15.68 -21.35
CA GLU A 147 12.07 16.81 -21.23
C GLU A 147 11.40 18.08 -20.68
N HIS A 148 10.19 18.39 -21.14
CA HIS A 148 9.44 19.55 -20.66
C HIS A 148 9.08 19.39 -19.19
N MET A 149 8.62 18.23 -18.81
CA MET A 149 8.27 17.90 -17.43
C MET A 149 9.48 17.93 -16.52
N PHE A 150 10.58 17.32 -16.96
CA PHE A 150 11.82 17.30 -16.18
C PHE A 150 12.33 18.70 -15.92
N ARG A 151 12.36 19.59 -16.95
CA ARG A 151 12.72 21.01 -16.77
C ARG A 151 11.79 21.71 -15.77
N ARG A 152 10.49 21.43 -15.82
CA ARG A 152 9.52 22.01 -14.88
C ARG A 152 9.72 21.50 -13.44
N LEU A 153 10.01 20.22 -13.26
CA LEU A 153 10.32 19.65 -11.96
C LEU A 153 11.65 20.17 -11.39
N GLN A 154 12.67 20.36 -12.24
CA GLN A 154 13.93 20.97 -11.83
C GLN A 154 13.77 22.42 -11.35
N SER A 155 12.77 23.15 -11.84
CA SER A 155 12.45 24.49 -11.34
C SER A 155 11.77 24.47 -9.95
N MET A 156 11.43 23.28 -9.43
CA MET A 156 10.79 23.04 -8.13
C MET A 156 11.59 21.99 -7.34
N PRO A 157 12.81 22.30 -6.88
CA PRO A 157 13.74 21.32 -6.33
C PRO A 157 13.20 20.60 -5.07
N GLU A 158 12.42 21.29 -4.22
CA GLU A 158 11.81 20.72 -3.03
C GLU A 158 10.77 19.63 -3.38
N LEU A 159 9.98 19.87 -4.45
CA LEU A 159 9.04 18.87 -4.93
C LEU A 159 9.76 17.66 -5.54
N PHE A 160 10.81 17.92 -6.33
CA PHE A 160 11.58 16.86 -6.97
C PHE A 160 12.30 15.98 -5.94
N ALA A 161 12.85 16.56 -4.87
CA ALA A 161 13.51 15.83 -3.79
C ALA A 161 12.55 14.92 -3.00
N SER A 162 11.24 15.16 -3.06
CA SER A 162 10.23 14.40 -2.32
C SER A 162 9.81 13.10 -3.01
N ILE A 163 10.25 12.85 -4.24
CA ILE A 163 9.89 11.66 -5.02
C ILE A 163 11.12 10.83 -5.35
N HIS A 164 10.91 9.54 -5.59
CA HIS A 164 11.89 8.72 -6.29
C HIS A 164 11.55 8.73 -7.78
N ALA A 165 12.27 9.57 -8.52
CA ALA A 165 12.11 9.70 -9.96
C ALA A 165 13.47 9.58 -10.66
N THR A 166 13.44 8.95 -11.83
CA THR A 166 14.62 8.86 -12.69
C THR A 166 14.84 10.19 -13.41
N GLY A 167 16.04 10.73 -13.28
CA GLY A 167 16.50 11.88 -14.07
C GLY A 167 17.48 11.46 -15.17
N PRO A 168 17.90 12.38 -16.06
CA PRO A 168 18.92 12.11 -17.05
C PRO A 168 20.18 11.52 -16.42
N GLY A 169 20.60 10.36 -16.93
CA GLY A 169 21.79 9.64 -16.44
C GLY A 169 21.55 8.69 -15.28
N HIS A 170 20.35 8.62 -14.70
CA HIS A 170 20.02 7.72 -13.59
C HIS A 170 18.83 6.85 -13.98
N TYR A 171 19.10 5.79 -14.73
CA TYR A 171 18.09 4.83 -15.17
C TYR A 171 18.29 3.48 -14.49
N GLY A 172 17.20 2.74 -14.32
CA GLY A 172 17.24 1.36 -13.87
C GLY A 172 17.67 0.38 -14.96
N VAL A 173 17.52 -0.89 -14.66
CA VAL A 173 17.86 -1.99 -15.58
C VAL A 173 17.13 -1.81 -16.91
N GLY A 174 17.83 -2.02 -18.02
CA GLY A 174 17.30 -1.87 -19.37
C GLY A 174 16.96 -0.42 -19.76
N GLY A 175 17.51 0.57 -19.05
CA GLY A 175 17.24 1.99 -19.32
C GLY A 175 15.86 2.47 -18.86
N ARG A 176 15.19 1.73 -17.96
CA ARG A 176 13.87 2.04 -17.44
C ARG A 176 13.87 3.26 -16.53
N GLY A 177 12.82 4.07 -16.62
CA GLY A 177 12.51 5.12 -15.67
C GLY A 177 11.60 4.63 -14.55
N ILE A 178 11.64 5.29 -13.39
CA ILE A 178 10.71 5.03 -12.27
C ILE A 178 10.09 6.33 -11.80
N LEU A 179 8.85 6.23 -11.34
CA LEU A 179 8.15 7.25 -10.59
C LEU A 179 7.50 6.59 -9.38
N ALA A 180 7.99 6.88 -8.17
CA ALA A 180 7.54 6.24 -6.94
C ALA A 180 7.52 7.20 -5.76
N LEU A 181 6.65 6.93 -4.77
CA LEU A 181 6.60 7.67 -3.52
C LEU A 181 7.79 7.36 -2.61
N ALA A 182 8.16 6.07 -2.52
CA ALA A 182 9.26 5.62 -1.69
C ALA A 182 10.57 5.54 -2.50
N ASN A 183 11.60 6.23 -2.05
CA ASN A 183 12.95 6.04 -2.54
C ASN A 183 13.55 4.72 -2.01
N GLU A 184 14.77 4.39 -2.41
CA GLU A 184 15.42 3.13 -2.05
C GLU A 184 15.54 2.93 -0.54
N ASP A 185 15.92 3.95 0.23
CA ASP A 185 16.05 3.87 1.68
C ASP A 185 14.71 3.59 2.35
N ARG A 186 13.68 4.36 2.01
CA ARG A 186 12.33 4.17 2.55
C ARG A 186 11.77 2.80 2.18
N LEU A 187 11.99 2.35 0.94
CA LEU A 187 11.58 1.02 0.49
C LEU A 187 12.21 -0.06 1.37
N ARG A 188 13.54 -0.01 1.63
CA ARG A 188 14.23 -0.96 2.51
C ARG A 188 13.68 -0.96 3.92
N ARG A 189 13.46 0.21 4.50
CA ARG A 189 12.97 0.37 5.87
C ARG A 189 11.55 -0.15 6.03
N ILE A 190 10.66 0.12 5.06
CA ILE A 190 9.29 -0.42 5.09
C ILE A 190 9.32 -1.94 4.90
N LEU A 191 10.08 -2.45 3.93
CA LEU A 191 10.17 -3.90 3.67
C LEU A 191 10.72 -4.67 4.86
N SER A 192 11.67 -4.12 5.63
CA SER A 192 12.15 -4.77 6.84
C SER A 192 11.06 -4.99 7.91
N ARG A 193 9.97 -4.20 7.87
CA ARG A 193 8.80 -4.39 8.74
C ARG A 193 7.76 -5.31 8.13
N VAL A 194 7.49 -5.13 6.82
CA VAL A 194 6.50 -5.94 6.08
C VAL A 194 6.87 -7.42 6.09
N LEU A 195 8.16 -7.71 5.96
CA LEU A 195 8.69 -9.07 5.85
C LEU A 195 9.09 -9.69 7.21
N ASP A 196 8.80 -9.01 8.31
CA ASP A 196 9.01 -9.50 9.67
C ASP A 196 7.80 -10.33 10.12
N GLU A 197 8.03 -11.61 10.45
CA GLU A 197 6.97 -12.54 10.87
C GLU A 197 6.38 -12.16 12.24
N ASN A 198 7.13 -11.42 13.07
CA ASN A 198 6.64 -10.86 14.33
C ASN A 198 5.87 -9.55 14.12
N LYS A 199 5.64 -9.14 12.88
CA LYS A 199 4.90 -7.92 12.54
C LYS A 199 3.80 -8.20 11.51
N PHE A 200 4.13 -8.06 10.24
CA PHE A 200 3.12 -8.14 9.18
C PHE A 200 3.08 -9.48 8.44
N LEU A 201 4.23 -10.12 8.26
CA LEU A 201 4.30 -11.34 7.47
C LEU A 201 3.74 -12.54 8.25
N SER A 202 2.66 -13.13 7.75
CA SER A 202 2.12 -14.39 8.27
C SER A 202 2.45 -15.55 7.33
N ASP A 203 2.15 -16.77 7.74
CA ASP A 203 2.27 -17.96 6.87
C ASP A 203 1.37 -17.90 5.63
N TYR A 204 0.42 -16.96 5.60
CA TYR A 204 -0.62 -16.85 4.58
C TYR A 204 -0.67 -15.50 3.87
N GLY A 205 0.30 -14.60 4.11
CA GLY A 205 0.40 -13.29 3.48
C GLY A 205 0.63 -12.14 4.47
N ILE A 206 0.39 -10.91 3.99
CA ILE A 206 0.62 -9.68 4.77
C ILE A 206 -0.65 -9.31 5.53
N ARG A 207 -0.54 -9.17 6.84
CA ARG A 207 -1.61 -8.75 7.75
C ARG A 207 -1.97 -7.28 7.54
N SER A 208 -3.23 -6.92 7.72
CA SER A 208 -3.71 -5.53 7.63
C SER A 208 -3.26 -4.64 8.79
N LEU A 209 -3.11 -5.21 9.97
CA LEU A 209 -2.49 -4.61 11.14
C LEU A 209 -1.39 -5.55 11.65
N SER A 210 -0.29 -4.98 12.09
CA SER A 210 0.83 -5.73 12.63
C SER A 210 0.45 -6.47 13.91
N CYS A 211 0.82 -7.75 14.04
CA CYS A 211 0.67 -8.52 15.28
C CYS A 211 1.56 -7.97 16.42
N TYR A 212 2.43 -7.01 16.14
CA TYR A 212 3.10 -6.21 17.17
C TYR A 212 2.12 -5.58 18.17
N HIS A 213 0.89 -5.27 17.71
CA HIS A 213 -0.17 -4.68 18.54
C HIS A 213 -0.99 -5.71 19.35
N THR A 214 -0.57 -6.97 19.41
CA THR A 214 -1.18 -8.00 20.31
C THR A 214 -0.99 -7.61 21.77
N ASP A 215 0.25 -7.32 22.17
CA ASP A 215 0.60 -6.99 23.56
C ASP A 215 0.94 -5.48 23.74
N ARG A 216 0.94 -4.73 22.65
CA ARG A 216 1.30 -3.31 22.60
C ARG A 216 0.19 -2.53 21.92
N HIS A 217 -0.93 -2.42 22.61
CA HIS A 217 -2.07 -1.66 22.11
C HIS A 217 -1.66 -0.20 21.89
N TYR A 218 -2.05 0.35 20.75
CA TYR A 218 -1.94 1.79 20.54
C TYR A 218 -3.12 2.49 21.21
N VAL A 219 -2.87 3.48 22.04
CA VAL A 219 -3.92 4.26 22.74
C VAL A 219 -3.66 5.73 22.52
N PHE A 220 -4.72 6.44 22.17
CA PHE A 220 -4.76 7.90 22.06
C PHE A 220 -5.85 8.45 22.96
N SER A 221 -5.48 9.21 23.99
CA SER A 221 -6.40 9.75 25.00
C SER A 221 -6.88 11.14 24.60
N VAL A 222 -8.18 11.36 24.61
CA VAL A 222 -8.84 12.65 24.33
C VAL A 222 -9.82 12.96 25.45
N GLN A 223 -9.62 14.07 26.16
CA GLN A 223 -10.56 14.55 27.21
C GLN A 223 -10.93 13.48 28.26
N GLY A 224 -9.98 12.59 28.57
CA GLY A 224 -10.18 11.50 29.52
C GLY A 224 -10.84 10.25 28.96
N GLN A 225 -11.11 10.20 27.66
CA GLN A 225 -11.56 9.00 26.94
C GLN A 225 -10.41 8.43 26.12
N ASP A 226 -10.20 7.12 26.21
CA ASP A 226 -9.20 6.39 25.45
C ASP A 226 -9.77 5.80 24.17
N TYR A 227 -9.05 6.01 23.07
CA TYR A 227 -9.31 5.45 21.75
C TYR A 227 -8.16 4.52 21.40
N GLY A 228 -8.45 3.25 21.16
CA GLY A 228 -7.42 2.24 21.01
C GLY A 228 -7.48 1.45 19.71
N VAL A 229 -6.32 0.95 19.30
CA VAL A 229 -6.18 -0.04 18.24
C VAL A 229 -5.33 -1.17 18.76
N HIS A 230 -5.80 -2.41 18.62
CA HIS A 230 -5.06 -3.62 18.93
C HIS A 230 -5.25 -4.67 17.83
N TYR A 231 -4.41 -5.69 17.84
CA TYR A 231 -4.44 -6.75 16.86
C TYR A 231 -5.65 -7.67 17.06
N LEU A 232 -6.43 -7.83 16.01
CA LEU A 232 -7.63 -8.68 15.95
C LEU A 232 -7.54 -9.52 14.68
N PRO A 233 -7.05 -10.77 14.75
CA PRO A 233 -6.81 -11.55 13.54
C PRO A 233 -8.07 -12.08 12.84
N ALA A 234 -9.24 -12.02 13.49
CA ALA A 234 -10.51 -12.55 12.99
C ALA A 234 -11.53 -11.45 12.72
N GLU A 235 -12.62 -11.45 13.46
CA GLU A 235 -13.73 -10.49 13.31
C GLU A 235 -13.49 -9.22 14.13
N SER A 236 -14.21 -8.16 13.80
CA SER A 236 -14.16 -6.88 14.52
C SER A 236 -14.81 -7.02 15.91
N ASP A 237 -14.21 -6.37 16.90
CA ASP A 237 -14.78 -6.16 18.24
C ASP A 237 -15.45 -4.79 18.37
N THR A 238 -15.51 -4.00 17.29
CA THR A 238 -16.11 -2.67 17.27
C THR A 238 -17.35 -2.64 16.38
N GLY A 239 -18.31 -1.76 16.72
CA GLY A 239 -19.47 -1.49 15.87
C GLY A 239 -19.20 -0.50 14.73
N MET A 240 -17.95 -0.09 14.49
CA MET A 240 -17.61 0.80 13.40
C MET A 240 -18.06 0.20 12.06
N PHE A 241 -18.72 1.01 11.22
CA PHE A 241 -19.25 0.61 9.92
C PHE A 241 -20.08 -0.69 9.94
N GLY A 242 -20.83 -0.91 11.04
CA GLY A 242 -21.67 -2.07 11.23
C GLY A 242 -20.95 -3.31 11.77
N GLY A 243 -19.63 -3.27 11.96
CA GLY A 243 -18.84 -4.36 12.55
C GLY A 243 -18.68 -5.60 11.66
N ASN A 244 -19.06 -5.52 10.38
CA ASN A 244 -19.09 -6.65 9.45
C ASN A 244 -17.84 -6.78 8.57
N SER A 245 -16.84 -5.93 8.78
CA SER A 245 -15.50 -6.09 8.23
C SER A 245 -14.44 -5.75 9.28
N ASN A 246 -13.26 -6.35 9.15
CA ASN A 246 -12.17 -6.10 10.08
C ASN A 246 -10.86 -5.85 9.36
N TRP A 247 -10.24 -4.69 9.63
CA TRP A 247 -8.95 -4.28 9.09
C TRP A 247 -7.85 -4.24 10.17
N ARG A 248 -8.09 -4.83 11.35
CA ARG A 248 -7.15 -4.85 12.48
C ARG A 248 -6.40 -6.17 12.63
N GLY A 249 -6.04 -6.83 11.53
CA GLY A 249 -5.22 -8.04 11.57
C GLY A 249 -5.41 -9.03 10.44
N PRO A 250 -6.62 -9.21 9.87
CA PRO A 250 -6.86 -10.16 8.80
C PRO A 250 -6.01 -9.92 7.55
N ILE A 251 -5.94 -10.96 6.72
CA ILE A 251 -5.29 -10.90 5.41
C ILE A 251 -6.32 -10.52 4.36
N TRP A 252 -6.05 -9.41 3.67
CA TRP A 252 -6.85 -8.88 2.57
C TRP A 252 -6.12 -9.10 1.26
N ARG A 253 -6.62 -10.03 0.44
CA ARG A 253 -5.94 -10.44 -0.80
C ARG A 253 -5.75 -9.31 -1.80
N PRO A 254 -6.72 -8.41 -2.07
CA PRO A 254 -6.53 -7.33 -3.03
C PRO A 254 -5.37 -6.40 -2.68
N VAL A 255 -5.23 -6.03 -1.40
CA VAL A 255 -4.13 -5.18 -0.96
C VAL A 255 -2.80 -5.92 -1.04
N ASN A 256 -2.77 -7.21 -0.70
CA ASN A 256 -1.59 -8.05 -0.91
C ASN A 256 -1.20 -8.13 -2.40
N ALA A 257 -2.17 -8.25 -3.31
CA ALA A 257 -1.91 -8.24 -4.75
C ALA A 257 -1.34 -6.91 -5.24
N LEU A 258 -1.80 -5.78 -4.69
CA LEU A 258 -1.22 -4.46 -4.99
C LEU A 258 0.21 -4.33 -4.48
N LEU A 259 0.53 -4.86 -3.30
CA LEU A 259 1.91 -4.91 -2.78
C LEU A 259 2.79 -5.79 -3.66
N ILE A 260 2.31 -6.95 -4.11
CA ILE A 260 3.02 -7.81 -5.06
C ILE A 260 3.29 -7.06 -6.38
N ARG A 261 2.26 -6.37 -6.95
CA ARG A 261 2.45 -5.51 -8.14
C ARG A 261 3.55 -4.48 -7.91
N ALA A 262 3.51 -3.81 -6.77
CA ALA A 262 4.53 -2.81 -6.43
C ALA A 262 5.94 -3.40 -6.40
N LEU A 263 6.12 -4.55 -5.75
CA LEU A 263 7.42 -5.25 -5.71
C LEU A 263 7.91 -5.63 -7.10
N LEU A 264 7.01 -6.08 -8.00
CA LEU A 264 7.34 -6.37 -9.40
C LEU A 264 7.75 -5.10 -10.15
N GLN A 265 7.08 -3.96 -9.93
CA GLN A 265 7.47 -2.68 -10.53
C GLN A 265 8.87 -2.24 -10.06
N TYR A 266 9.14 -2.31 -8.76
CA TYR A 266 10.47 -2.04 -8.22
C TYR A 266 11.53 -3.02 -8.77
N TYR A 267 11.19 -4.31 -8.92
CA TYR A 267 12.08 -5.29 -9.53
C TYR A 267 12.41 -4.95 -11.00
N LEU A 268 11.42 -4.54 -11.79
CA LEU A 268 11.66 -4.09 -13.16
C LEU A 268 12.68 -2.95 -13.23
N TYR A 269 12.71 -2.08 -12.23
CA TYR A 269 13.65 -0.97 -12.16
C TYR A 269 15.02 -1.38 -11.61
N TYR A 270 15.05 -2.05 -10.45
CA TYR A 270 16.30 -2.38 -9.74
C TYR A 270 16.97 -3.67 -10.20
N GLY A 271 16.21 -4.61 -10.75
CA GLY A 271 16.69 -5.97 -11.09
C GLY A 271 17.18 -6.75 -9.87
N ASP A 272 18.19 -7.60 -10.11
CA ASP A 272 18.76 -8.49 -9.09
C ASP A 272 19.70 -7.78 -8.10
N SER A 273 20.05 -6.53 -8.34
CA SER A 273 20.97 -5.77 -7.48
C SER A 273 20.34 -5.35 -6.15
N PHE A 274 19.03 -5.08 -6.14
CA PHE A 274 18.31 -4.77 -4.92
C PHE A 274 17.87 -6.05 -4.20
N LYS A 275 18.39 -6.27 -3.02
CA LYS A 275 18.05 -7.43 -2.19
C LYS A 275 17.69 -7.01 -0.78
N VAL A 276 16.76 -7.76 -0.19
CA VAL A 276 16.33 -7.63 1.22
C VAL A 276 16.22 -9.01 1.85
N GLU A 277 16.31 -9.07 3.17
CA GLU A 277 16.02 -10.31 3.88
C GLU A 277 14.53 -10.67 3.80
N CYS A 278 14.24 -11.91 3.49
CA CYS A 278 12.88 -12.45 3.47
C CYS A 278 12.83 -13.91 3.95
N PRO A 279 12.19 -14.18 5.13
CA PRO A 279 11.71 -13.23 6.14
C PRO A 279 12.82 -12.36 6.76
N THR A 280 12.46 -11.23 7.32
CA THR A 280 13.38 -10.34 8.04
C THR A 280 14.02 -11.08 9.21
N GLY A 281 15.35 -10.98 9.37
CA GLY A 281 16.12 -11.69 10.39
C GLY A 281 16.49 -13.13 10.04
N SER A 282 16.12 -13.62 8.85
CA SER A 282 16.46 -15.00 8.41
C SER A 282 17.87 -15.15 7.86
N GLY A 283 18.54 -14.05 7.53
CA GLY A 283 19.82 -14.06 6.78
C GLY A 283 19.66 -14.38 5.29
N LYS A 284 18.45 -14.70 4.81
CA LYS A 284 18.17 -15.07 3.42
C LYS A 284 17.87 -13.82 2.58
N LEU A 285 18.84 -13.41 1.75
CA LEU A 285 18.67 -12.29 0.84
C LEU A 285 17.92 -12.70 -0.43
N MET A 286 16.83 -12.00 -0.73
CA MET A 286 16.02 -12.19 -1.93
C MET A 286 15.94 -10.88 -2.74
N ASN A 287 15.90 -10.96 -4.07
CA ASN A 287 15.50 -9.85 -4.92
C ASN A 287 13.97 -9.62 -4.80
N LEU A 288 13.45 -8.51 -5.34
CA LEU A 288 12.05 -8.15 -5.17
C LEU A 288 11.06 -9.05 -5.92
N PHE A 289 11.50 -9.73 -6.99
CA PHE A 289 10.71 -10.76 -7.66
C PHE A 289 10.52 -11.99 -6.77
N ASP A 290 11.60 -12.45 -6.14
CA ASP A 290 11.55 -13.58 -5.23
C ASP A 290 10.74 -13.28 -3.96
N VAL A 291 10.81 -12.04 -3.45
CA VAL A 291 9.96 -11.56 -2.34
C VAL A 291 8.48 -11.56 -2.76
N ALA A 292 8.16 -11.06 -3.96
CA ALA A 292 6.80 -11.06 -4.49
C ALA A 292 6.27 -12.50 -4.63
N ARG A 293 7.11 -13.42 -5.12
CA ARG A 293 6.79 -14.85 -5.23
C ARG A 293 6.55 -15.49 -3.86
N GLU A 294 7.37 -15.19 -2.85
CA GLU A 294 7.17 -15.71 -1.49
C GLU A 294 5.82 -15.27 -0.91
N ILE A 295 5.45 -13.99 -1.05
CA ILE A 295 4.14 -13.50 -0.61
C ILE A 295 3.01 -14.18 -1.38
N ALA A 296 3.13 -14.33 -2.71
CA ALA A 296 2.15 -15.01 -3.56
C ALA A 296 1.98 -16.49 -3.17
N ASN A 297 3.08 -17.18 -2.85
CA ASN A 297 3.07 -18.57 -2.37
C ASN A 297 2.34 -18.69 -1.02
N ARG A 298 2.61 -17.78 -0.08
CA ARG A 298 1.89 -17.74 1.21
C ARG A 298 0.39 -17.52 0.99
N LEU A 299 -0.02 -16.60 0.13
CA LEU A 299 -1.42 -16.38 -0.23
C LEU A 299 -2.07 -17.60 -0.91
N SER A 300 -1.32 -18.35 -1.70
CA SER A 300 -1.82 -19.54 -2.39
C SER A 300 -2.08 -20.69 -1.43
N ARG A 301 -1.27 -20.83 -0.35
CA ARG A 301 -1.47 -21.83 0.70
C ARG A 301 -2.84 -21.77 1.35
N ILE A 302 -3.53 -20.63 1.34
CA ILE A 302 -4.90 -20.48 1.84
C ILE A 302 -5.84 -21.54 1.24
N PHE A 303 -5.68 -21.82 -0.06
CA PHE A 303 -6.57 -22.69 -0.83
C PHE A 303 -5.99 -24.09 -1.09
N LEU A 304 -4.70 -24.29 -0.88
CA LEU A 304 -4.07 -25.57 -1.12
C LEU A 304 -4.26 -26.52 0.06
N ARG A 305 -4.18 -27.82 -0.21
CA ARG A 305 -4.19 -28.84 0.83
C ARG A 305 -2.81 -28.91 1.48
N ASP A 306 -2.79 -28.92 2.80
CA ASP A 306 -1.59 -29.18 3.58
C ASP A 306 -1.26 -30.69 3.59
N GLN A 307 -0.21 -31.06 4.31
CA GLN A 307 0.23 -32.45 4.44
C GLN A 307 -0.82 -33.36 5.09
N SER A 308 -1.75 -32.81 5.86
CA SER A 308 -2.87 -33.54 6.46
C SER A 308 -4.09 -33.62 5.55
N GLY A 309 -4.03 -33.03 4.34
CA GLY A 309 -5.12 -32.95 3.38
C GLY A 309 -6.14 -31.85 3.67
N ARG A 310 -5.90 -31.00 4.67
CA ARG A 310 -6.78 -29.87 5.07
C ARG A 310 -6.46 -28.63 4.27
N ARG A 311 -7.45 -27.74 4.14
CA ARG A 311 -7.31 -26.40 3.53
C ARG A 311 -7.48 -25.32 4.59
N ALA A 312 -6.56 -24.37 4.65
CA ALA A 312 -6.60 -23.28 5.62
C ALA A 312 -7.89 -22.44 5.51
N VAL A 313 -8.37 -22.20 4.29
CA VAL A 313 -9.61 -21.45 4.03
C VAL A 313 -10.83 -21.96 4.79
N PHE A 314 -10.89 -23.25 5.09
CA PHE A 314 -12.01 -23.85 5.81
C PHE A 314 -11.84 -23.82 7.34
N GLY A 315 -10.68 -23.43 7.84
CA GLY A 315 -10.42 -23.37 9.28
C GLY A 315 -10.81 -24.65 10.01
N GLY A 316 -11.56 -24.50 11.12
CA GLY A 316 -12.09 -25.62 11.91
C GLY A 316 -13.40 -26.23 11.40
N ALA A 317 -13.91 -25.86 10.22
CA ALA A 317 -15.19 -26.34 9.71
C ALA A 317 -15.05 -27.76 9.12
N GLU A 318 -15.20 -28.77 9.94
CA GLU A 318 -15.02 -30.19 9.57
C GLU A 318 -15.87 -30.62 8.36
N LYS A 319 -17.07 -30.08 8.21
CA LYS A 319 -17.90 -30.33 7.04
C LYS A 319 -17.19 -29.97 5.73
N PHE A 320 -16.60 -28.77 5.67
CA PHE A 320 -15.89 -28.33 4.48
C PHE A 320 -14.54 -29.02 4.29
N GLN A 321 -13.95 -29.56 5.35
CA GLN A 321 -12.72 -30.33 5.25
C GLN A 321 -12.94 -31.75 4.72
N ASN A 322 -14.01 -32.43 5.15
CA ASN A 322 -14.14 -33.89 5.03
C ASN A 322 -15.31 -34.35 4.13
N ASP A 323 -16.39 -33.58 4.03
CA ASP A 323 -17.58 -33.98 3.27
C ASP A 323 -17.27 -34.05 1.77
N LEU A 324 -17.59 -35.15 1.12
CA LEU A 324 -17.32 -35.41 -0.30
C LEU A 324 -17.97 -34.42 -1.24
N HIS A 325 -19.07 -33.78 -0.84
CA HIS A 325 -19.78 -32.79 -1.65
C HIS A 325 -19.20 -31.38 -1.47
N TRP A 326 -18.53 -31.08 -0.33
CA TRP A 326 -18.08 -29.72 0.01
C TRP A 326 -16.57 -29.52 -0.06
N ARG A 327 -15.77 -30.53 0.25
CA ARG A 327 -14.31 -30.41 0.42
C ARG A 327 -13.56 -29.88 -0.81
N ASP A 328 -14.14 -30.02 -2.01
CA ASP A 328 -13.53 -29.59 -3.26
C ASP A 328 -14.21 -28.33 -3.84
N HIS A 329 -15.23 -27.80 -3.19
CA HIS A 329 -15.85 -26.53 -3.53
C HIS A 329 -15.20 -25.38 -2.78
N LEU A 330 -14.23 -24.70 -3.43
CA LEU A 330 -13.55 -23.56 -2.86
C LEU A 330 -14.49 -22.36 -2.77
N LEU A 331 -14.54 -21.72 -1.60
CA LEU A 331 -15.26 -20.49 -1.38
C LEU A 331 -14.25 -19.33 -1.34
N PHE A 332 -14.57 -18.25 -2.05
CA PHE A 332 -13.75 -17.05 -2.14
C PHE A 332 -14.24 -16.03 -1.10
N TYR A 333 -13.76 -16.18 0.12
CA TYR A 333 -14.14 -15.30 1.23
C TYR A 333 -13.60 -13.89 1.03
N GLU A 334 -14.21 -12.93 1.71
CA GLU A 334 -13.87 -11.51 1.63
C GLU A 334 -12.48 -11.22 2.18
N TYR A 335 -12.17 -11.80 3.34
CA TYR A 335 -10.86 -11.73 3.99
C TYR A 335 -10.58 -13.01 4.79
N PHE A 336 -9.38 -13.12 5.34
CA PHE A 336 -8.91 -14.35 5.97
C PHE A 336 -8.29 -14.06 7.32
N HIS A 337 -8.49 -14.93 8.27
CA HIS A 337 -7.90 -14.83 9.60
C HIS A 337 -6.37 -14.61 9.52
N GLY A 338 -5.84 -13.64 10.27
CA GLY A 338 -4.45 -13.20 10.20
C GLY A 338 -3.41 -14.28 10.51
N ASP A 339 -3.77 -15.31 11.31
CA ASP A 339 -2.83 -16.33 11.77
C ASP A 339 -3.08 -17.72 11.19
N ASN A 340 -4.33 -18.14 11.02
CA ASN A 340 -4.68 -19.49 10.54
C ASN A 340 -5.38 -19.50 9.17
N SER A 341 -5.70 -18.32 8.63
CA SER A 341 -6.28 -18.11 7.31
C SER A 341 -7.66 -18.73 7.06
N ALA A 342 -8.42 -19.01 8.12
CA ALA A 342 -9.84 -19.33 7.96
C ALA A 342 -10.56 -18.18 7.23
N GLY A 343 -11.42 -18.52 6.27
CA GLY A 343 -12.19 -17.54 5.51
C GLY A 343 -13.26 -16.85 6.38
N ILE A 344 -13.37 -15.54 6.26
CA ILE A 344 -14.27 -14.68 7.04
C ILE A 344 -14.98 -13.70 6.10
N GLY A 345 -16.12 -13.19 6.52
CA GLY A 345 -16.96 -12.29 5.75
C GLY A 345 -17.76 -13.01 4.66
N ALA A 346 -18.12 -12.30 3.60
CA ALA A 346 -18.89 -12.86 2.50
C ALA A 346 -18.11 -13.94 1.74
N SER A 347 -18.76 -15.07 1.45
CA SER A 347 -18.09 -16.27 0.90
C SER A 347 -18.02 -16.32 -0.64
N HIS A 348 -18.52 -15.30 -1.34
CA HIS A 348 -18.56 -15.25 -2.81
C HIS A 348 -17.97 -13.96 -3.39
N GLN A 349 -16.82 -13.56 -2.90
CA GLN A 349 -16.07 -12.40 -3.38
C GLN A 349 -15.11 -12.82 -4.52
N THR A 350 -15.65 -13.35 -5.61
CA THR A 350 -14.87 -13.92 -6.71
C THR A 350 -14.00 -12.90 -7.44
N GLY A 351 -14.48 -11.67 -7.65
CA GLY A 351 -13.70 -10.59 -8.22
C GLY A 351 -12.62 -10.05 -7.27
N TRP A 352 -12.82 -10.20 -5.98
CA TRP A 352 -11.96 -9.70 -4.91
C TRP A 352 -10.87 -10.70 -4.54
N THR A 353 -11.24 -11.94 -4.29
CA THR A 353 -10.35 -13.01 -3.83
C THR A 353 -9.92 -13.94 -4.96
N GLY A 354 -10.60 -13.95 -6.10
CA GLY A 354 -10.26 -14.69 -7.31
C GLY A 354 -8.90 -14.31 -7.92
N LEU A 355 -8.27 -13.23 -7.44
CA LEU A 355 -6.86 -12.90 -7.69
C LEU A 355 -5.87 -14.06 -7.36
N ALA A 356 -6.34 -15.13 -6.71
CA ALA A 356 -5.57 -16.35 -6.52
C ALA A 356 -5.11 -16.95 -7.86
N ALA A 357 -5.97 -16.97 -8.88
CA ALA A 357 -5.67 -17.55 -10.18
C ALA A 357 -4.52 -16.84 -10.91
N PRO A 358 -4.54 -15.50 -11.11
CA PRO A 358 -3.41 -14.78 -11.69
C PRO A 358 -2.10 -14.95 -10.91
N LEU A 359 -2.13 -15.03 -9.58
CA LEU A 359 -0.92 -15.24 -8.78
C LEU A 359 -0.29 -16.62 -9.05
N ILE A 360 -1.12 -17.67 -9.16
CA ILE A 360 -0.66 -19.01 -9.52
C ILE A 360 -0.15 -19.04 -10.97
N GLU A 361 -0.78 -18.32 -11.88
CA GLU A 361 -0.32 -18.22 -13.28
C GLU A 361 1.06 -17.55 -13.38
N ILE A 362 1.29 -16.46 -12.65
CA ILE A 362 2.55 -15.70 -12.71
C ILE A 362 3.70 -16.43 -12.02
N PHE A 363 3.46 -17.02 -10.86
CA PHE A 363 4.52 -17.56 -10.00
C PHE A 363 4.58 -19.08 -9.93
N GLY A 364 3.60 -19.78 -10.48
CA GLY A 364 3.40 -21.22 -10.31
C GLY A 364 2.69 -21.57 -9.01
N ALA A 365 2.35 -22.85 -8.83
CA ALA A 365 1.91 -23.36 -7.55
C ALA A 365 3.13 -23.51 -6.62
N PRO A 366 3.01 -23.22 -5.32
CA PRO A 366 4.10 -23.35 -4.36
C PRO A 366 4.52 -24.80 -4.11
#